data_01447c35588e77dda22c0acaa1916b8f
#
_entry.id   01447c35588e77dda22c0acaa1916b8f
#
_cell.length_a   1.000
_cell.length_b   1.000
_cell.length_c   1.000
_cell.angle_alpha   90.00
_cell.angle_beta   90.00
_cell.angle_gamma   90.00
#
_symmetry.space_group_name_H-M   'P 1'
#
loop_
_entity.id
_entity.type
_entity.pdbx_description
1 polymer ?
#
loop_
_entity_poly.entity_id
_entity_poly.type
_entity_poly.pdbx_seq_one_letter_code
_entity_poly.pdbx_strand_id
1 'polypeptide(L)'
;MKIAFKNFLMTLRRYKVASLLNVLGLTLAFVAFYIIASQVWFTLTYNHSLKDADRTYLISPDFGGGGNDGKVEWSTNSPGALAYEAAAQFPDAEEVASISPYPGISRVWVKKDEFHFDSFNDYVYQGTANIPTFFGFECLAGDFSQLKNPNTIIMARSEAEKLGVGAGDVIYFEGGKYNDDGKPTHPQTIVAIYEDMPNNTMFKDWKIMQGDEGVHTSGNNNWNYANFVRMREGADHDAYIEIFKNRYAEWASVWCRSG
;
A
#
# COMPACT_ATOMS: atom_id res chain seq x y z
N MET A 1 3.47 -51.87 16.13
CA MET A 1 2.48 -50.92 15.58
C MET A 1 1.10 -51.50 15.27
N LYS A 2 0.97 -52.61 14.55
CA LYS A 2 -0.36 -53.19 14.17
C LYS A 2 -1.28 -53.52 15.36
N ILE A 3 -0.74 -54.05 16.48
CA ILE A 3 -1.53 -54.45 17.68
C ILE A 3 -2.06 -53.22 18.41
N ALA A 4 -1.22 -52.15 18.58
CA ALA A 4 -1.63 -50.91 19.24
C ALA A 4 -2.74 -50.20 18.45
N PHE A 5 -2.64 -50.15 17.13
CA PHE A 5 -3.67 -49.60 16.26
C PHE A 5 -4.99 -50.38 16.29
N LYS A 6 -4.91 -51.74 16.33
CA LYS A 6 -6.09 -52.58 16.47
C LYS A 6 -6.80 -52.37 17.81
N ASN A 7 -6.02 -52.27 18.89
CA ASN A 7 -6.58 -51.99 20.24
C ASN A 7 -7.20 -50.62 20.31
N PHE A 8 -6.59 -49.59 19.70
CA PHE A 8 -7.14 -48.25 19.57
C PHE A 8 -8.51 -48.25 18.86
N LEU A 9 -8.60 -48.93 17.71
CA LEU A 9 -9.85 -49.01 16.97
C LEU A 9 -10.95 -49.80 17.75
N MET A 10 -10.60 -50.81 18.50
CA MET A 10 -11.54 -51.52 19.36
C MET A 10 -12.05 -50.63 20.50
N THR A 11 -11.19 -49.84 21.11
CA THR A 11 -11.58 -48.84 22.15
C THR A 11 -12.52 -47.80 21.62
N LEU A 12 -12.24 -47.24 20.44
CA LEU A 12 -13.11 -46.27 19.74
C LEU A 12 -14.51 -46.86 19.52
N ARG A 13 -14.59 -48.12 19.07
CA ARG A 13 -15.89 -48.82 18.84
C ARG A 13 -16.65 -49.12 20.12
N ARG A 14 -15.96 -49.38 21.21
CA ARG A 14 -16.57 -49.71 22.51
C ARG A 14 -17.11 -48.47 23.22
N TYR A 15 -16.43 -47.34 23.11
CA TYR A 15 -16.79 -46.08 23.78
C TYR A 15 -17.11 -44.97 22.76
N LYS A 16 -18.09 -45.22 21.90
CA LYS A 16 -18.42 -44.39 20.75
C LYS A 16 -18.65 -42.92 21.10
N VAL A 17 -19.43 -42.63 22.14
CA VAL A 17 -19.79 -41.27 22.53
C VAL A 17 -18.58 -40.51 23.07
N ALA A 18 -17.83 -41.14 23.98
CA ALA A 18 -16.62 -40.51 24.53
C ALA A 18 -15.54 -40.29 23.47
N SER A 19 -15.38 -41.27 22.57
CA SER A 19 -14.44 -41.16 21.45
C SER A 19 -14.84 -40.02 20.47
N LEU A 20 -16.13 -39.93 20.17
CA LEU A 20 -16.65 -38.85 19.30
C LEU A 20 -16.44 -37.48 19.94
N LEU A 21 -16.75 -37.34 21.24
CA LEU A 21 -16.54 -36.08 21.96
C LEU A 21 -15.06 -35.67 22.00
N ASN A 22 -14.16 -36.64 22.24
CA ASN A 22 -12.72 -36.36 22.24
C ASN A 22 -12.22 -35.94 20.85
N VAL A 23 -12.67 -36.64 19.78
CA VAL A 23 -12.31 -36.27 18.41
C VAL A 23 -12.85 -34.87 18.07
N LEU A 24 -14.12 -34.60 18.38
CA LEU A 24 -14.69 -33.27 18.15
C LEU A 24 -13.95 -32.17 18.93
N GLY A 25 -13.70 -32.41 20.23
CA GLY A 25 -12.97 -31.46 21.07
C GLY A 25 -11.56 -31.18 20.53
N LEU A 26 -10.83 -32.23 20.14
CA LEU A 26 -9.50 -32.11 19.56
C LEU A 26 -9.55 -31.38 18.22
N THR A 27 -10.53 -31.70 17.37
CA THR A 27 -10.71 -31.04 16.08
C THR A 27 -10.97 -29.54 16.26
N LEU A 28 -11.89 -29.17 17.17
CA LEU A 28 -12.16 -27.77 17.46
C LEU A 28 -10.93 -27.05 18.01
N ALA A 29 -10.17 -27.68 18.89
CA ALA A 29 -8.94 -27.11 19.41
C ALA A 29 -7.89 -26.88 18.30
N PHE A 30 -7.70 -27.82 17.38
CA PHE A 30 -6.79 -27.65 16.24
C PHE A 30 -7.27 -26.56 15.27
N VAL A 31 -8.59 -26.49 15.00
CA VAL A 31 -9.15 -25.44 14.14
C VAL A 31 -8.90 -24.06 14.78
N ALA A 32 -9.18 -23.90 16.08
CA ALA A 32 -8.91 -22.64 16.77
C ALA A 32 -7.43 -22.28 16.76
N PHE A 33 -6.55 -23.25 17.05
CA PHE A 33 -5.10 -23.05 16.98
C PHE A 33 -4.64 -22.63 15.58
N TYR A 34 -5.13 -23.31 14.54
CA TYR A 34 -4.77 -23.00 13.15
C TYR A 34 -5.19 -21.57 12.76
N ILE A 35 -6.40 -21.16 13.13
CA ILE A 35 -6.89 -19.79 12.85
C ILE A 35 -5.99 -18.75 13.54
N ILE A 36 -5.69 -18.95 14.82
CA ILE A 36 -4.84 -18.03 15.59
C ILE A 36 -3.41 -18.00 15.00
N ALA A 37 -2.84 -19.17 14.75
CA ALA A 37 -1.48 -19.27 14.20
C ALA A 37 -1.38 -18.62 12.81
N SER A 38 -2.39 -18.82 11.95
CA SER A 38 -2.43 -18.19 10.62
C SER A 38 -2.53 -16.68 10.71
N GLN A 39 -3.33 -16.16 11.65
CA GLN A 39 -3.46 -14.71 11.86
C GLN A 39 -2.15 -14.11 12.40
N VAL A 40 -1.52 -14.77 13.36
CA VAL A 40 -0.21 -14.34 13.88
C VAL A 40 0.83 -14.35 12.77
N TRP A 41 0.89 -15.44 11.98
CA TRP A 41 1.81 -15.51 10.84
C TRP A 41 1.58 -14.39 9.83
N PHE A 42 0.33 -14.14 9.46
CA PHE A 42 -0.04 -13.05 8.55
C PHE A 42 0.44 -11.69 9.06
N THR A 43 0.23 -11.41 10.36
CA THR A 43 0.64 -10.14 10.98
C THR A 43 2.16 -10.02 11.03
N LEU A 44 2.87 -11.08 11.41
CA LEU A 44 4.32 -11.08 11.52
C LEU A 44 5.03 -10.97 10.16
N THR A 45 4.38 -11.43 9.08
CA THR A 45 4.95 -11.38 7.72
C THR A 45 4.40 -10.22 6.88
N TYR A 46 3.61 -9.31 7.49
CA TYR A 46 3.03 -8.18 6.78
C TYR A 46 4.12 -7.26 6.22
N ASN A 47 4.04 -6.96 4.93
CA ASN A 47 5.01 -6.17 4.15
C ASN A 47 6.43 -6.79 4.01
N HIS A 48 6.73 -7.95 4.56
CA HIS A 48 8.07 -8.54 4.47
C HIS A 48 8.50 -8.92 3.04
N SER A 49 7.55 -9.07 2.12
CA SER A 49 7.84 -9.32 0.70
C SER A 49 8.23 -8.08 -0.09
N LEU A 50 8.08 -6.89 0.51
CA LEU A 50 8.50 -5.65 -0.13
C LEU A 50 10.02 -5.51 -0.10
N LYS A 51 10.55 -4.87 -1.13
CA LYS A 51 11.98 -4.62 -1.24
C LYS A 51 12.49 -3.80 -0.06
N ASP A 52 13.56 -4.26 0.56
CA ASP A 52 14.24 -3.54 1.66
C ASP A 52 13.29 -3.14 2.82
N ALA A 53 12.29 -4.00 3.11
CA ALA A 53 11.27 -3.72 4.13
C ALA A 53 11.86 -3.49 5.53
N ASP A 54 12.98 -4.14 5.85
CA ASP A 54 13.70 -4.05 7.13
C ASP A 54 14.42 -2.71 7.36
N ARG A 55 14.66 -1.95 6.29
CA ARG A 55 15.32 -0.63 6.33
C ARG A 55 14.48 0.48 5.71
N THR A 56 13.18 0.21 5.51
CA THR A 56 12.19 1.19 5.03
C THR A 56 11.27 1.61 6.17
N TYR A 57 11.23 2.90 6.45
CA TYR A 57 10.53 3.49 7.58
C TYR A 57 9.41 4.41 7.12
N LEU A 58 8.22 4.28 7.73
CA LEU A 58 7.12 5.24 7.58
C LEU A 58 7.33 6.40 8.54
N ILE A 59 7.27 7.62 8.03
CA ILE A 59 7.30 8.82 8.86
C ILE A 59 5.92 9.03 9.46
N SER A 60 5.82 8.79 10.78
CA SER A 60 4.57 8.90 11.53
C SER A 60 4.71 9.97 12.62
N PRO A 61 4.23 11.21 12.38
CA PRO A 61 4.25 12.24 13.39
C PRO A 61 3.22 11.98 14.47
N ASP A 62 3.60 12.34 15.71
CA ASP A 62 2.68 12.43 16.84
C ASP A 62 2.06 13.83 16.87
N PHE A 63 0.75 13.92 16.77
CA PHE A 63 0.02 15.19 16.88
C PHE A 63 -0.15 15.70 18.31
N GLY A 64 0.51 15.05 19.29
CA GLY A 64 0.59 15.54 20.67
C GLY A 64 -0.75 15.61 21.37
N GLY A 65 -1.65 14.69 21.08
CA GLY A 65 -2.94 14.63 21.75
C GLY A 65 -3.67 15.96 21.77
N GLY A 66 -4.14 16.43 20.63
CA GLY A 66 -5.08 17.56 20.57
C GLY A 66 -6.39 17.31 21.33
N GLY A 67 -6.52 16.12 21.93
CA GLY A 67 -7.54 15.72 22.89
C GLY A 67 -7.06 15.92 24.33
N ASN A 68 -7.98 16.27 25.21
CA ASN A 68 -7.76 16.54 26.64
C ASN A 68 -7.20 15.37 27.47
N ASP A 69 -6.75 14.27 26.87
CA ASP A 69 -6.38 13.05 27.58
C ASP A 69 -4.87 12.71 27.55
N GLY A 70 -4.05 13.53 26.88
CA GLY A 70 -2.59 13.36 26.82
C GLY A 70 -2.12 12.09 26.11
N LYS A 71 -3.00 11.42 25.35
CA LYS A 71 -2.63 10.22 24.58
C LYS A 71 -1.90 10.60 23.32
N VAL A 72 -0.90 9.78 22.98
CA VAL A 72 -0.15 9.89 21.73
C VAL A 72 -1.06 9.45 20.58
N GLU A 73 -1.26 10.31 19.59
CA GLU A 73 -1.99 9.99 18.37
C GLU A 73 -1.04 9.99 17.17
N TRP A 74 -0.61 8.80 16.79
CA TRP A 74 0.23 8.62 15.62
C TRP A 74 -0.58 8.77 14.35
N SER A 75 -0.11 9.64 13.45
CA SER A 75 -0.67 9.76 12.10
C SER A 75 0.18 9.01 11.09
N THR A 76 -0.47 8.36 10.13
CA THR A 76 0.21 7.83 8.94
C THR A 76 0.54 8.91 7.92
N ASN A 77 -0.09 10.09 8.07
CA ASN A 77 0.10 11.21 7.18
C ASN A 77 1.10 12.20 7.76
N SER A 78 1.95 12.72 6.90
CA SER A 78 2.93 13.74 7.24
C SER A 78 3.08 14.74 6.09
N PRO A 79 3.69 15.93 6.34
CA PRO A 79 3.97 16.89 5.28
C PRO A 79 4.88 16.28 4.22
N GLY A 80 4.41 16.23 2.97
CA GLY A 80 5.12 15.56 1.88
C GLY A 80 6.52 16.13 1.65
N ALA A 81 6.64 17.43 1.45
CA ALA A 81 7.91 18.08 1.13
C ALA A 81 8.96 17.93 2.23
N LEU A 82 8.57 17.94 3.51
CA LEU A 82 9.51 17.84 4.64
C LEU A 82 10.30 16.52 4.67
N ALA A 83 9.69 15.43 4.22
CA ALA A 83 10.37 14.14 4.15
C ALA A 83 11.56 14.18 3.18
N TYR A 84 11.37 14.80 2.03
CA TYR A 84 12.42 14.98 1.02
C TYR A 84 13.48 15.98 1.47
N GLU A 85 13.08 17.09 2.10
CA GLU A 85 13.99 18.07 2.64
C GLU A 85 14.90 17.49 3.75
N ALA A 86 14.31 16.66 4.64
CA ALA A 86 15.06 15.97 5.68
C ALA A 86 16.03 14.94 5.08
N ALA A 87 15.57 14.15 4.11
CA ALA A 87 16.40 13.16 3.44
C ALA A 87 17.59 13.80 2.68
N ALA A 88 17.38 14.97 2.08
CA ALA A 88 18.46 15.70 1.40
C ALA A 88 19.59 16.17 2.36
N GLN A 89 19.30 16.26 3.66
CA GLN A 89 20.26 16.63 4.69
C GLN A 89 20.86 15.44 5.45
N PHE A 90 20.32 14.23 5.23
CA PHE A 90 20.76 13.02 5.91
C PHE A 90 21.47 12.07 4.91
N PRO A 91 22.80 11.93 5.00
CA PRO A 91 23.59 11.18 4.00
C PRO A 91 23.23 9.70 3.89
N ASP A 92 22.62 9.14 4.95
CA ASP A 92 22.24 7.73 4.98
C ASP A 92 20.78 7.48 4.51
N ALA A 93 20.02 8.52 4.17
CA ALA A 93 18.78 8.36 3.42
C ALA A 93 19.08 8.07 1.95
N GLU A 94 18.66 6.90 1.48
CA GLU A 94 18.90 6.49 0.09
C GLU A 94 17.80 7.00 -0.85
N GLU A 95 16.55 6.89 -0.42
CA GLU A 95 15.40 7.22 -1.25
C GLU A 95 14.17 7.54 -0.39
N VAL A 96 13.31 8.40 -0.91
CA VAL A 96 11.99 8.70 -0.32
C VAL A 96 10.91 8.38 -1.35
N ALA A 97 9.81 7.82 -0.88
CA ALA A 97 8.60 7.60 -1.67
C ALA A 97 7.37 8.07 -0.89
N SER A 98 6.41 8.64 -1.58
CA SER A 98 5.21 9.18 -0.96
C SER A 98 3.96 8.61 -1.60
N ILE A 99 3.01 8.20 -0.77
CA ILE A 99 1.74 7.63 -1.17
C ILE A 99 0.63 8.58 -0.71
N SER A 100 -0.33 8.87 -1.59
CA SER A 100 -1.62 9.41 -1.13
C SER A 100 -2.42 8.25 -0.51
N PRO A 101 -2.69 8.27 0.81
CA PRO A 101 -3.36 7.18 1.49
C PRO A 101 -4.86 7.10 1.16
N TYR A 102 -5.36 8.08 0.42
CA TYR A 102 -6.76 8.18 0.04
C TYR A 102 -6.91 7.90 -1.47
N PRO A 103 -7.19 6.65 -1.86
CA PRO A 103 -7.42 6.35 -3.27
C PRO A 103 -8.65 7.10 -3.77
N GLY A 104 -8.53 7.67 -4.95
CA GLY A 104 -9.67 8.23 -5.66
C GLY A 104 -10.56 7.11 -6.22
N ILE A 105 -11.89 7.22 -6.07
CA ILE A 105 -12.80 6.40 -6.86
C ILE A 105 -12.97 7.11 -8.19
N SER A 106 -12.61 6.44 -9.28
CA SER A 106 -12.81 6.95 -10.63
C SER A 106 -13.68 5.99 -11.43
N ARG A 107 -14.52 6.56 -12.29
CA ARG A 107 -15.11 5.76 -13.36
C ARG A 107 -14.05 5.58 -14.44
N VAL A 108 -13.72 4.33 -14.69
CA VAL A 108 -12.74 3.92 -15.68
C VAL A 108 -13.49 3.43 -16.92
N TRP A 109 -13.05 3.86 -18.09
CA TRP A 109 -13.62 3.48 -19.37
C TRP A 109 -12.58 2.78 -20.22
N VAL A 110 -12.96 1.62 -20.75
CA VAL A 110 -12.14 0.84 -21.68
C VAL A 110 -12.82 0.81 -23.03
N LYS A 111 -12.11 1.25 -24.05
CA LYS A 111 -12.62 1.23 -25.42
C LYS A 111 -12.65 -0.21 -25.94
N LYS A 112 -13.81 -0.69 -26.39
CA LYS A 112 -13.98 -2.02 -26.97
C LYS A 112 -13.99 -2.00 -28.51
N ASP A 113 -14.63 -0.99 -29.08
CA ASP A 113 -14.62 -0.71 -30.52
C ASP A 113 -14.77 0.79 -30.78
N GLU A 114 -14.99 1.18 -32.02
CA GLU A 114 -15.07 2.59 -32.42
C GLU A 114 -16.16 3.38 -31.68
N PHE A 115 -17.25 2.73 -31.27
CA PHE A 115 -18.44 3.36 -30.71
C PHE A 115 -18.79 2.90 -29.27
N HIS A 116 -18.14 1.85 -28.78
CA HIS A 116 -18.49 1.25 -27.50
C HIS A 116 -17.36 1.34 -26.50
N PHE A 117 -17.73 1.75 -25.30
CA PHE A 117 -16.88 1.76 -24.10
C PHE A 117 -17.56 0.97 -23.01
N ASP A 118 -16.82 0.07 -22.38
CA ASP A 118 -17.21 -0.49 -21.09
C ASP A 118 -16.78 0.47 -19.99
N SER A 119 -17.60 0.66 -18.97
CA SER A 119 -17.27 1.49 -17.83
C SER A 119 -17.51 0.76 -16.51
N PHE A 120 -16.64 1.01 -15.55
CA PHE A 120 -16.76 0.47 -14.19
C PHE A 120 -16.14 1.49 -13.21
N ASN A 121 -16.50 1.39 -11.94
CA ASN A 121 -15.86 2.19 -10.89
C ASN A 121 -14.73 1.38 -10.28
N ASP A 122 -13.57 2.00 -10.13
CA ASP A 122 -12.44 1.40 -9.46
C ASP A 122 -11.67 2.42 -8.63
N TYR A 123 -10.82 1.94 -7.73
CA TYR A 123 -9.91 2.77 -6.97
C TYR A 123 -8.65 3.03 -7.79
N VAL A 124 -8.33 4.31 -7.95
CA VAL A 124 -7.06 4.77 -8.51
C VAL A 124 -6.19 5.23 -7.34
N TYR A 125 -5.10 4.52 -7.13
CA TYR A 125 -4.11 4.84 -6.12
C TYR A 125 -3.11 5.85 -6.68
N GLN A 126 -2.62 6.75 -5.84
CA GLN A 126 -1.72 7.80 -6.25
C GLN A 126 -0.47 7.82 -5.36
N GLY A 127 0.66 8.15 -5.96
CA GLY A 127 1.90 8.34 -5.26
C GLY A 127 3.04 8.65 -6.20
N THR A 128 4.22 8.92 -5.64
CA THR A 128 5.38 9.28 -6.45
C THR A 128 5.74 8.18 -7.45
N ALA A 129 6.25 8.58 -8.60
CA ALA A 129 6.51 7.65 -9.72
C ALA A 129 7.53 6.56 -9.40
N ASN A 130 8.33 6.73 -8.35
CA ASN A 130 9.31 5.75 -7.90
C ASN A 130 8.74 4.64 -7.01
N ILE A 131 7.46 4.70 -6.59
CA ILE A 131 6.85 3.68 -5.73
C ILE A 131 7.07 2.25 -6.23
N PRO A 132 6.87 1.92 -7.51
CA PRO A 132 7.05 0.55 -7.97
C PRO A 132 8.48 0.04 -7.78
N THR A 133 9.48 0.86 -8.07
CA THR A 133 10.90 0.51 -7.91
C THR A 133 11.34 0.58 -6.45
N PHE A 134 10.78 1.51 -5.68
CA PHE A 134 11.03 1.65 -4.26
C PHE A 134 10.55 0.41 -3.49
N PHE A 135 9.35 -0.07 -3.70
CA PHE A 135 8.80 -1.23 -3.02
C PHE A 135 9.03 -2.58 -3.72
N GLY A 136 9.70 -2.55 -4.89
CA GLY A 136 10.10 -3.75 -5.61
C GLY A 136 8.94 -4.45 -6.33
N PHE A 137 8.04 -3.72 -6.98
CA PHE A 137 7.03 -4.31 -7.84
C PHE A 137 7.70 -5.04 -9.00
N GLU A 138 7.20 -6.21 -9.32
CA GLU A 138 7.70 -6.98 -10.46
C GLU A 138 7.05 -6.46 -11.76
N CYS A 139 7.88 -5.90 -12.65
CA CYS A 139 7.42 -5.43 -13.97
C CYS A 139 7.29 -6.61 -14.93
N LEU A 140 6.09 -6.86 -15.43
CA LEU A 140 5.82 -7.92 -16.40
C LEU A 140 5.89 -7.42 -17.85
N ALA A 141 5.51 -6.17 -18.09
CA ALA A 141 5.54 -5.53 -19.39
C ALA A 141 5.65 -4.01 -19.25
N GLY A 142 6.27 -3.34 -20.19
CA GLY A 142 6.41 -1.88 -20.21
C GLY A 142 7.59 -1.37 -19.38
N ASP A 143 7.48 -0.14 -18.86
CA ASP A 143 8.56 0.53 -18.13
C ASP A 143 7.99 1.49 -17.07
N PHE A 144 8.30 1.22 -15.79
CA PHE A 144 7.90 2.05 -14.66
C PHE A 144 8.47 3.49 -14.72
N SER A 145 9.60 3.70 -15.38
CA SER A 145 10.20 5.01 -15.49
C SER A 145 9.32 6.03 -16.23
N GLN A 146 8.35 5.54 -17.02
CA GLN A 146 7.38 6.37 -17.74
C GLN A 146 6.27 6.90 -16.83
N LEU A 147 6.09 6.36 -15.62
CA LEU A 147 5.03 6.77 -14.69
C LEU A 147 5.17 8.24 -14.21
N LYS A 148 6.34 8.83 -14.36
CA LYS A 148 6.59 10.27 -14.11
C LYS A 148 5.94 11.20 -15.12
N ASN A 149 5.53 10.68 -16.29
CA ASN A 149 4.91 11.48 -17.32
C ASN A 149 3.43 11.72 -16.99
N PRO A 150 2.85 12.86 -17.37
CA PRO A 150 1.42 13.10 -17.17
C PRO A 150 0.57 12.12 -17.95
N ASN A 151 -0.62 11.82 -17.44
CA ASN A 151 -1.59 10.92 -18.08
C ASN A 151 -1.05 9.50 -18.31
N THR A 152 -0.24 9.01 -17.40
CA THR A 152 0.26 7.64 -17.39
C THR A 152 -0.16 6.91 -16.12
N ILE A 153 -0.36 5.61 -16.28
CA ILE A 153 -0.69 4.70 -15.19
C ILE A 153 0.08 3.40 -15.32
N ILE A 154 0.15 2.68 -14.22
CA ILE A 154 0.50 1.26 -14.22
C ILE A 154 -0.67 0.45 -13.71
N MET A 155 -0.74 -0.82 -14.10
CA MET A 155 -1.86 -1.69 -13.79
C MET A 155 -1.39 -3.06 -13.32
N ALA A 156 -2.09 -3.63 -12.34
CA ALA A 156 -1.85 -5.00 -11.90
C ALA A 156 -2.27 -6.00 -12.99
N ARG A 157 -1.58 -7.13 -13.07
CA ARG A 157 -1.85 -8.18 -14.07
C ARG A 157 -3.30 -8.62 -14.06
N SER A 158 -3.86 -8.95 -12.91
CA SER A 158 -5.23 -9.44 -12.82
C SER A 158 -6.26 -8.44 -13.34
N GLU A 159 -6.02 -7.13 -13.14
CA GLU A 159 -6.90 -6.09 -13.64
C GLU A 159 -6.74 -5.90 -15.16
N ALA A 160 -5.50 -5.92 -15.65
CA ALA A 160 -5.22 -5.85 -17.09
C ALA A 160 -5.86 -7.03 -17.85
N GLU A 161 -5.73 -8.24 -17.35
CA GLU A 161 -6.37 -9.45 -17.92
C GLU A 161 -7.90 -9.35 -17.90
N LYS A 162 -8.48 -8.91 -16.78
CA LYS A 162 -9.93 -8.70 -16.62
C LYS A 162 -10.48 -7.70 -17.64
N LEU A 163 -9.73 -6.65 -17.91
CA LEU A 163 -10.12 -5.58 -18.83
C LEU A 163 -9.76 -5.87 -20.29
N GLY A 164 -8.86 -6.84 -20.52
CA GLY A 164 -8.35 -7.16 -21.86
C GLY A 164 -7.47 -6.06 -22.43
N VAL A 165 -6.63 -5.44 -21.58
CA VAL A 165 -5.70 -4.36 -21.94
C VAL A 165 -4.27 -4.73 -21.59
N GLY A 166 -3.29 -4.03 -22.16
CA GLY A 166 -1.88 -4.25 -21.94
C GLY A 166 -1.06 -2.96 -21.87
N ALA A 167 0.24 -3.10 -21.70
CA ALA A 167 1.14 -1.96 -21.76
C ALA A 167 1.11 -1.31 -23.16
N GLY A 168 0.96 0.01 -23.22
CA GLY A 168 0.77 0.80 -24.42
C GLY A 168 -0.70 1.13 -24.75
N ASP A 169 -1.66 0.42 -24.17
CA ASP A 169 -3.07 0.72 -24.36
C ASP A 169 -3.51 1.97 -23.59
N VAL A 170 -4.63 2.55 -24.04
CA VAL A 170 -5.20 3.75 -23.42
C VAL A 170 -6.55 3.39 -22.82
N ILE A 171 -6.71 3.73 -21.55
CA ILE A 171 -7.99 3.78 -20.85
C ILE A 171 -8.36 5.23 -20.56
N TYR A 172 -9.57 5.47 -20.10
CA TYR A 172 -10.04 6.83 -19.84
C TYR A 172 -10.59 6.93 -18.44
N PHE A 173 -10.27 8.03 -17.76
CA PHE A 173 -10.90 8.37 -16.49
C PHE A 173 -12.05 9.35 -16.70
N GLU A 174 -13.02 9.33 -15.81
CA GLU A 174 -14.04 10.35 -15.73
C GLU A 174 -13.37 11.67 -15.31
N GLY A 175 -13.70 12.76 -15.99
CA GLY A 175 -13.21 14.07 -15.60
C GLY A 175 -13.81 14.58 -14.30
N GLY A 176 -13.21 15.64 -13.77
CA GLY A 176 -13.63 16.23 -12.49
C GLY A 176 -15.07 16.77 -12.53
N LYS A 177 -15.66 16.89 -11.35
CA LYS A 177 -17.08 17.20 -11.01
C LYS A 177 -17.80 18.29 -11.83
N TYR A 178 -17.11 19.08 -12.64
CA TYR A 178 -17.69 20.27 -13.25
C TYR A 178 -17.85 20.22 -14.77
N ASN A 179 -17.30 19.24 -15.47
CA ASN A 179 -17.29 19.22 -16.92
C ASN A 179 -17.70 17.92 -17.60
N ASP A 180 -18.11 16.89 -16.85
CA ASP A 180 -18.34 15.58 -17.45
C ASP A 180 -19.73 15.03 -17.21
N ASP A 181 -20.48 15.00 -18.28
CA ASP A 181 -21.75 14.27 -18.43
C ASP A 181 -21.55 12.73 -18.39
N GLY A 182 -20.60 12.22 -17.60
CA GLY A 182 -20.27 10.80 -17.54
C GLY A 182 -19.58 10.28 -18.81
N LYS A 183 -18.72 11.09 -19.44
CA LYS A 183 -17.98 10.73 -20.66
C LYS A 183 -16.52 10.39 -20.39
N PRO A 184 -15.92 9.53 -21.22
CA PRO A 184 -14.50 9.19 -21.17
C PRO A 184 -13.65 10.37 -21.69
N THR A 185 -13.21 11.28 -20.81
CA THR A 185 -12.56 12.52 -21.24
C THR A 185 -11.07 12.59 -20.95
N HIS A 186 -10.57 11.84 -19.95
CA HIS A 186 -9.17 11.89 -19.53
C HIS A 186 -8.42 10.61 -19.94
N PRO A 187 -7.76 10.59 -21.11
CA PRO A 187 -6.97 9.44 -21.54
C PRO A 187 -5.79 9.20 -20.61
N GLN A 188 -5.57 7.93 -20.28
CA GLN A 188 -4.45 7.45 -19.47
C GLN A 188 -3.75 6.32 -20.23
N THR A 189 -2.47 6.47 -20.50
CA THR A 189 -1.67 5.42 -21.12
C THR A 189 -1.16 4.45 -20.07
N ILE A 190 -1.39 3.16 -20.27
CA ILE A 190 -0.83 2.09 -19.44
C ILE A 190 0.64 1.92 -19.80
N VAL A 191 1.54 2.43 -18.98
CA VAL A 191 2.99 2.39 -19.27
C VAL A 191 3.67 1.11 -18.78
N ALA A 192 3.06 0.43 -17.81
CA ALA A 192 3.56 -0.87 -17.37
C ALA A 192 2.45 -1.72 -16.75
N ILE A 193 2.63 -3.04 -16.86
CA ILE A 193 1.86 -4.06 -16.13
C ILE A 193 2.78 -4.67 -15.09
N TYR A 194 2.29 -4.82 -13.86
CA TYR A 194 3.02 -5.44 -12.77
C TYR A 194 2.31 -6.65 -12.20
N GLU A 195 3.07 -7.56 -11.58
CA GLU A 195 2.54 -8.75 -10.91
C GLU A 195 1.68 -8.35 -9.70
N ASP A 196 0.56 -9.04 -9.50
CA ASP A 196 -0.34 -8.78 -8.37
C ASP A 196 0.41 -8.87 -7.04
N MET A 197 0.16 -7.89 -6.18
CA MET A 197 0.82 -7.82 -4.89
C MET A 197 0.27 -8.86 -3.92
N PRO A 198 1.13 -9.46 -3.09
CA PRO A 198 0.69 -10.42 -2.07
C PRO A 198 -0.35 -9.85 -1.11
N ASN A 199 -1.28 -10.72 -0.66
CA ASN A 199 -2.38 -10.32 0.24
C ASN A 199 -1.92 -9.78 1.59
N ASN A 200 -0.70 -10.09 2.02
CA ASN A 200 -0.10 -9.61 3.27
C ASN A 200 0.79 -8.37 3.06
N THR A 201 0.45 -7.52 2.09
CA THR A 201 1.10 -6.23 1.86
C THR A 201 0.08 -5.09 1.88
N MET A 202 0.55 -3.87 2.13
CA MET A 202 -0.27 -2.67 2.04
C MET A 202 -0.75 -2.38 0.62
N PHE A 203 -0.14 -3.00 -0.37
CA PHE A 203 -0.45 -2.83 -1.80
C PHE A 203 -1.39 -3.90 -2.37
N LYS A 204 -1.93 -4.81 -1.55
CA LYS A 204 -2.76 -5.94 -2.01
C LYS A 204 -3.93 -5.55 -2.92
N ASP A 205 -4.51 -4.38 -2.67
CA ASP A 205 -5.69 -3.89 -3.40
C ASP A 205 -5.34 -2.87 -4.50
N TRP A 206 -4.05 -2.59 -4.68
CA TRP A 206 -3.61 -1.66 -5.71
C TRP A 206 -3.72 -2.34 -7.07
N LYS A 207 -4.72 -1.92 -7.86
CA LYS A 207 -4.96 -2.45 -9.21
C LYS A 207 -4.57 -1.45 -10.29
N ILE A 208 -4.82 -0.17 -10.04
CA ILE A 208 -4.47 0.94 -10.91
C ILE A 208 -3.72 1.97 -10.08
N MET A 209 -2.53 2.35 -10.53
CA MET A 209 -1.73 3.40 -9.90
C MET A 209 -1.38 4.49 -10.89
N GLN A 210 -1.57 5.74 -10.48
CA GLN A 210 -1.16 6.94 -11.18
C GLN A 210 0.00 7.60 -10.45
N GLY A 211 0.98 8.12 -11.19
CA GLY A 211 2.04 8.94 -10.62
C GLY A 211 1.51 10.29 -10.13
N ASP A 212 1.91 10.69 -8.93
CA ASP A 212 1.61 12.00 -8.34
C ASP A 212 2.91 12.66 -7.84
N GLU A 213 3.42 13.59 -8.59
CA GLU A 213 4.58 14.41 -8.20
C GLU A 213 4.15 15.70 -7.46
N GLY A 214 2.87 15.84 -7.14
CA GLY A 214 2.34 16.98 -6.40
C GLY A 214 2.93 17.12 -4.99
N VAL A 215 3.46 16.03 -4.42
CA VAL A 215 4.19 16.06 -3.14
C VAL A 215 5.34 17.06 -3.15
N HIS A 216 6.06 17.21 -4.29
CA HIS A 216 7.18 18.11 -4.42
C HIS A 216 6.78 19.58 -4.59
N THR A 217 5.55 19.84 -5.04
CA THR A 217 5.06 21.18 -5.37
C THR A 217 4.03 21.71 -4.41
N SER A 218 3.39 20.84 -3.62
CA SER A 218 2.28 21.19 -2.73
C SER A 218 2.68 21.90 -1.43
N GLY A 219 3.99 22.02 -1.20
CA GLY A 219 4.53 22.64 0.02
C GLY A 219 4.27 21.81 1.28
N ASN A 220 4.69 22.38 2.41
CA ASN A 220 4.64 21.68 3.70
C ASN A 220 3.24 21.71 4.35
N ASN A 221 2.26 22.39 3.75
CA ASN A 221 0.88 22.42 4.21
C ASN A 221 0.07 21.19 3.80
N ASN A 222 0.58 20.37 2.89
CA ASN A 222 -0.13 19.20 2.40
C ASN A 222 0.23 17.98 3.22
N TRP A 223 -0.65 17.63 4.16
CA TRP A 223 -0.55 16.46 5.04
C TRP A 223 -1.24 15.22 4.46
N ASN A 224 -1.43 15.16 3.16
CA ASN A 224 -2.16 14.08 2.51
C ASN A 224 -1.23 12.96 2.00
N TYR A 225 -0.02 12.84 2.54
CA TYR A 225 0.94 11.84 2.11
C TYR A 225 1.42 10.96 3.26
N ALA A 226 1.46 9.66 3.01
CA ALA A 226 2.24 8.72 3.78
C ALA A 226 3.64 8.67 3.18
N ASN A 227 4.64 9.15 3.93
CA ASN A 227 6.00 9.28 3.45
C ASN A 227 6.86 8.15 3.98
N PHE A 228 7.55 7.47 3.08
CA PHE A 228 8.48 6.38 3.39
C PHE A 228 9.90 6.81 3.05
N VAL A 229 10.82 6.51 3.93
CA VAL A 229 12.25 6.72 3.71
C VAL A 229 12.98 5.38 3.78
N ARG A 230 13.80 5.09 2.81
CA ARG A 230 14.74 3.97 2.84
C ARG A 230 16.08 4.48 3.32
N MET A 231 16.64 3.81 4.31
CA MET A 231 17.93 4.15 4.87
C MET A 231 18.97 3.08 4.56
N ARG A 232 20.25 3.47 4.58
CA ARG A 232 21.35 2.51 4.50
C ARG A 232 21.33 1.57 5.69
N GLU A 233 21.89 0.38 5.51
CA GLU A 233 22.07 -0.57 6.59
C GLU A 233 22.92 0.06 7.72
N GLY A 234 22.42 -0.03 8.95
CA GLY A 234 23.08 0.54 10.13
C GLY A 234 22.96 2.06 10.29
N ALA A 235 22.12 2.73 9.48
CA ALA A 235 21.86 4.16 9.64
C ALA A 235 21.24 4.49 11.00
N ASP A 236 21.59 5.65 11.53
CA ASP A 236 21.00 6.20 12.75
C ASP A 236 19.66 6.88 12.43
N HIS A 237 18.57 6.15 12.64
CA HIS A 237 17.23 6.70 12.38
C HIS A 237 16.87 7.86 13.32
N ASP A 238 17.40 7.91 14.55
CA ASP A 238 17.12 9.00 15.49
C ASP A 238 17.72 10.31 14.96
N ALA A 239 18.88 10.26 14.33
CA ALA A 239 19.48 11.41 13.67
C ALA A 239 18.60 11.95 12.53
N TYR A 240 17.98 11.07 11.72
CA TYR A 240 17.02 11.49 10.71
C TYR A 240 15.79 12.15 11.31
N ILE A 241 15.22 11.56 12.38
CA ILE A 241 14.07 12.11 13.08
C ILE A 241 14.35 13.51 13.63
N GLU A 242 15.55 13.75 14.18
CA GLU A 242 15.95 15.07 14.66
C GLU A 242 16.04 16.10 13.51
N ILE A 243 16.56 15.72 12.35
CA ILE A 243 16.58 16.59 11.18
C ILE A 243 15.14 16.92 10.75
N PHE A 244 14.26 15.91 10.67
CA PHE A 244 12.86 16.11 10.33
C PHE A 244 12.14 17.03 11.30
N LYS A 245 12.30 16.85 12.61
CA LYS A 245 11.73 17.71 13.66
C LYS A 245 12.20 19.16 13.54
N ASN A 246 13.50 19.36 13.31
CA ASN A 246 14.06 20.69 13.16
C ASN A 246 13.50 21.42 11.94
N ARG A 247 13.41 20.74 10.80
CA ARG A 247 12.78 21.30 9.59
C ARG A 247 11.31 21.63 9.78
N TYR A 248 10.58 20.73 10.47
CA TYR A 248 9.18 20.99 10.83
C TYR A 248 9.03 22.21 11.75
N ALA A 249 9.87 22.35 12.78
CA ALA A 249 9.84 23.48 13.70
C ALA A 249 10.17 24.81 12.99
N GLU A 250 11.15 24.83 12.09
CA GLU A 250 11.47 25.98 11.27
C GLU A 250 10.25 26.42 10.42
N TRP A 251 9.66 25.47 9.72
CA TRP A 251 8.45 25.71 8.92
C TRP A 251 7.28 26.23 9.78
N ALA A 252 6.97 25.59 10.90
CA ALA A 252 5.89 25.97 11.79
C ALA A 252 6.11 27.37 12.37
N SER A 253 7.37 27.77 12.65
CA SER A 253 7.70 29.09 13.17
C SER A 253 7.39 30.23 12.19
N VAL A 254 7.51 29.97 10.89
CA VAL A 254 7.17 30.95 9.85
C VAL A 254 5.66 31.20 9.82
N TRP A 255 4.86 30.14 9.96
CA TRP A 255 3.40 30.23 9.98
C TRP A 255 2.84 30.96 11.20
N CYS A 256 3.42 30.74 12.38
CA CYS A 256 2.98 31.42 13.61
C CYS A 256 3.36 32.91 13.64
N ARG A 257 4.29 33.38 12.78
CA ARG A 257 4.68 34.80 12.68
C ARG A 257 3.89 35.59 11.65
N SER A 258 3.21 34.92 10.73
CA SER A 258 2.46 35.55 9.62
C SER A 258 0.95 35.70 9.89
N GLY A 259 0.46 35.27 11.04
CA GLY A 259 -0.90 35.47 11.56
C GLY A 259 -0.92 36.51 12.68
#